data_54734622513f6ccc0650522df09c2942
#
_entry.id   54734622513f6ccc0650522df09c2942
#
_cell.length_a   1.000
_cell.length_b   1.000
_cell.length_c   1.000
_cell.angle_alpha   90.00
_cell.angle_beta   90.00
_cell.angle_gamma   90.00
#
_symmetry.space_group_name_H-M   'P 1'
#
loop_
_entity.id
_entity.type
_entity.pdbx_description
1 polymer ?
#
loop_
_entity_poly.entity_id
_entity_poly.type
_entity_poly.pdbx_seq_one_letter_code
_entity_poly.pdbx_strand_id
1 'polypeptide(L)'
;MQPELLYMKRTLISLIILLTSVCSYGADFTLGADISWCTEMEARGQKVYNYLGEEREATALMKEMGMDAVRLRVWVDPAEHGNYCNADDVLAKALRAKALGMDVMIDFHYSDWWADPAKQNIPKAWEKHKYKQLCADVAEHTKSVLTLLKDNGVTPKWVQVGNETSNGFLWPVGKIRETDGELKGMWMGEDQMKQYAGLFKAGYEATKAVFPDALVIVHLDKGYNSELYMTNLDALKNNGAKWDMIGMSLYPYWAFDSGYTGTIDRLYSECMTNIKDLYARYGTESMITETGFLVDETDPQTTGQGREDFQHLITLCKTATDGHCKGVFYWEPTCKPSKYKLGAFHEDGTPTDIMRAVTMEKLFDEGGAVPESYDRKIMDIVTNMGTISVELYNETPKHRDAYIASAKAGTLNGTQFHRVIKNFMIQGGKTGDGATIDAEIMYPRFWHKRGAVAAAREGDEKNPTYKSRANQFYIVWDNASHLDKTYTVFGEVVGGMDVFDKIRQVPVDHAQGDKPISEVKIISLIMKK
;
A
#
# COMPACT_ATOMS: atom_id res chain seq x y z
N MET A 1 6.20 -58.19 -15.91
CA MET A 1 5.78 -56.89 -15.26
C MET A 1 5.40 -55.95 -16.40
N GLN A 2 4.14 -55.60 -16.43
CA GLN A 2 3.47 -55.00 -17.59
C GLN A 2 3.95 -53.54 -17.85
N PRO A 3 4.11 -53.15 -19.12
CA PRO A 3 4.57 -51.80 -19.53
C PRO A 3 3.61 -50.68 -19.10
N GLU A 4 2.34 -50.98 -18.86
CA GLU A 4 1.31 -50.00 -18.50
C GLU A 4 1.52 -49.35 -17.11
N LEU A 5 2.16 -50.06 -16.15
CA LEU A 5 2.40 -49.51 -14.81
C LEU A 5 3.51 -48.43 -14.80
N LEU A 6 4.40 -48.49 -15.79
CA LEU A 6 5.51 -47.50 -15.92
C LEU A 6 5.02 -46.21 -16.56
N TYR A 7 4.01 -46.28 -17.43
CA TYR A 7 3.41 -45.11 -18.09
C TYR A 7 2.53 -44.32 -17.12
N MET A 8 1.74 -44.99 -16.29
CA MET A 8 0.94 -44.34 -15.24
C MET A 8 1.78 -43.66 -14.18
N LYS A 9 2.93 -44.23 -13.78
CA LYS A 9 3.84 -43.58 -12.83
C LYS A 9 4.52 -42.35 -13.42
N ARG A 10 4.85 -42.35 -14.71
CA ARG A 10 5.43 -41.16 -15.39
C ARG A 10 4.41 -40.03 -15.59
N THR A 11 3.17 -40.36 -15.90
CA THR A 11 2.07 -39.40 -16.05
C THR A 11 1.65 -38.80 -14.71
N LEU A 12 1.67 -39.57 -13.61
CA LEU A 12 1.37 -39.09 -12.27
C LEU A 12 2.49 -38.16 -11.74
N ILE A 13 3.76 -38.48 -12.02
CA ILE A 13 4.90 -37.63 -11.62
C ILE A 13 4.94 -36.34 -12.45
N SER A 14 4.58 -36.39 -13.73
CA SER A 14 4.47 -35.18 -14.55
C SER A 14 3.26 -34.30 -14.16
N LEU A 15 2.15 -34.89 -13.70
CA LEU A 15 0.99 -34.15 -13.21
C LEU A 15 1.24 -33.52 -11.83
N ILE A 16 2.04 -34.18 -10.97
CA ILE A 16 2.43 -33.65 -9.65
C ILE A 16 3.45 -32.50 -9.80
N ILE A 17 4.34 -32.55 -10.81
CA ILE A 17 5.29 -31.47 -11.07
C ILE A 17 4.61 -30.25 -11.73
N LEU A 18 3.48 -30.45 -12.46
CA LEU A 18 2.71 -29.33 -13.03
C LEU A 18 1.75 -28.67 -12.02
N LEU A 19 1.43 -29.35 -10.90
CA LEU A 19 0.58 -28.81 -9.83
C LEU A 19 1.36 -28.07 -8.73
N THR A 20 2.69 -28.12 -8.74
CA THR A 20 3.55 -27.40 -7.77
C THR A 20 4.12 -26.08 -8.30
N SER A 21 3.78 -25.68 -9.52
CA SER A 21 4.23 -24.39 -10.10
C SER A 21 3.16 -23.29 -10.13
N VAL A 22 2.02 -23.50 -9.48
CA VAL A 22 0.99 -22.47 -9.29
C VAL A 22 0.68 -22.40 -7.80
N CYS A 23 1.51 -21.74 -7.05
CA CYS A 23 1.25 -21.09 -5.76
C CYS A 23 2.58 -20.76 -5.06
N SER A 24 3.24 -19.70 -5.45
CA SER A 24 4.24 -19.08 -4.61
C SER A 24 4.48 -17.60 -5.00
N TYR A 25 3.42 -16.87 -5.34
CA TYR A 25 3.50 -15.42 -5.53
C TYR A 25 3.16 -14.64 -4.24
N GLY A 26 2.65 -15.28 -3.19
CA GLY A 26 2.19 -14.62 -1.95
C GLY A 26 3.20 -14.58 -0.79
N ALA A 27 4.22 -15.44 -0.77
CA ALA A 27 5.05 -15.64 0.43
C ALA A 27 6.20 -14.61 0.63
N ASP A 28 6.42 -13.68 -0.30
CA ASP A 28 7.64 -12.85 -0.32
C ASP A 28 7.38 -11.34 -0.46
N PHE A 29 6.11 -10.90 -0.39
CA PHE A 29 5.74 -9.49 -0.50
C PHE A 29 5.34 -8.92 0.86
N THR A 30 6.02 -7.86 1.30
CA THR A 30 5.84 -7.26 2.62
C THR A 30 4.98 -6.00 2.55
N LEU A 31 3.94 -5.93 3.37
CA LEU A 31 3.25 -4.69 3.68
C LEU A 31 3.75 -4.15 5.02
N GLY A 32 4.19 -2.92 5.06
CA GLY A 32 4.77 -2.31 6.26
C GLY A 32 4.36 -0.87 6.49
N ALA A 33 4.68 -0.36 7.67
CA ALA A 33 4.49 1.02 8.04
C ALA A 33 5.75 1.62 8.67
N ASP A 34 6.09 2.85 8.30
CA ASP A 34 6.95 3.67 9.16
C ASP A 34 6.10 4.22 10.30
N ILE A 35 6.48 3.91 11.53
CA ILE A 35 5.79 4.37 12.75
C ILE A 35 6.75 5.08 13.70
N SER A 36 7.76 5.73 13.15
CA SER A 36 8.83 6.35 13.93
C SER A 36 8.34 7.42 14.90
N TRP A 37 7.18 8.05 14.62
CA TRP A 37 6.57 9.05 15.50
C TRP A 37 5.72 8.46 16.65
N CYS A 38 5.47 7.16 16.70
CA CYS A 38 4.49 6.59 17.64
C CYS A 38 4.78 6.95 19.10
N THR A 39 6.02 6.85 19.57
CA THR A 39 6.40 7.18 20.95
C THR A 39 6.27 8.67 21.27
N GLU A 40 6.57 9.56 20.32
CA GLU A 40 6.36 11.00 20.46
C GLU A 40 4.86 11.33 20.53
N MET A 41 4.05 10.71 19.68
CA MET A 41 2.60 10.90 19.67
C MET A 41 1.95 10.41 20.96
N GLU A 42 2.36 9.22 21.45
CA GLU A 42 1.92 8.68 22.73
C GLU A 42 2.27 9.61 23.90
N ALA A 43 3.51 10.10 23.95
CA ALA A 43 3.96 11.03 24.99
C ALA A 43 3.17 12.36 24.99
N ARG A 44 2.64 12.77 23.84
CA ARG A 44 1.75 13.92 23.68
C ARG A 44 0.28 13.60 23.94
N GLY A 45 -0.04 12.37 24.36
CA GLY A 45 -1.40 11.92 24.65
C GLY A 45 -2.25 11.66 23.40
N GLN A 46 -1.64 11.55 22.23
CA GLN A 46 -2.36 11.17 21.02
C GLN A 46 -2.73 9.67 21.08
N LYS A 47 -4.01 9.38 20.89
CA LYS A 47 -4.55 8.02 20.84
C LYS A 47 -4.90 7.65 19.42
N VAL A 48 -4.79 6.36 19.11
CA VAL A 48 -5.24 5.76 17.88
C VAL A 48 -6.20 4.60 18.17
N TYR A 49 -7.11 4.36 17.24
CA TYR A 49 -8.21 3.41 17.41
C TYR A 49 -8.26 2.48 16.19
N ASN A 50 -8.78 1.28 16.41
CA ASN A 50 -9.12 0.38 15.30
C ASN A 50 -10.48 0.76 14.68
N TYR A 51 -10.93 -0.01 13.67
CA TYR A 51 -12.23 0.23 13.01
C TYR A 51 -13.45 -0.01 13.92
N LEU A 52 -13.28 -0.66 15.07
CA LEU A 52 -14.32 -0.85 16.09
C LEU A 52 -14.38 0.30 17.10
N GLY A 53 -13.49 1.29 16.99
CA GLY A 53 -13.37 2.40 17.95
C GLY A 53 -12.65 2.03 19.25
N GLU A 54 -11.94 0.90 19.27
CA GLU A 54 -11.16 0.47 20.42
C GLU A 54 -9.75 1.05 20.35
N GLU A 55 -9.30 1.64 21.46
CA GLU A 55 -7.94 2.18 21.58
C GLU A 55 -6.89 1.07 21.44
N ARG A 56 -5.85 1.33 20.66
CA ARG A 56 -4.71 0.43 20.41
C ARG A 56 -3.39 1.16 20.55
N GLU A 57 -2.34 0.40 20.86
CA GLU A 57 -0.96 0.85 20.65
C GLU A 57 -0.64 0.82 19.13
N ALA A 58 0.12 1.81 18.64
CA ALA A 58 0.31 2.00 17.20
C ALA A 58 0.91 0.78 16.48
N THR A 59 1.92 0.11 17.08
CA THR A 59 2.53 -1.08 16.49
C THR A 59 1.54 -2.25 16.41
N ALA A 60 0.79 -2.47 17.50
CA ALA A 60 -0.25 -3.49 17.55
C ALA A 60 -1.37 -3.22 16.55
N LEU A 61 -1.73 -1.94 16.37
CA LEU A 61 -2.73 -1.53 15.40
C LEU A 61 -2.29 -1.82 13.96
N MET A 62 -1.03 -1.54 13.61
CA MET A 62 -0.51 -1.87 12.29
C MET A 62 -0.54 -3.39 12.04
N LYS A 63 -0.19 -4.20 13.04
CA LYS A 63 -0.30 -5.67 12.94
C LYS A 63 -1.76 -6.11 12.76
N GLU A 64 -2.68 -5.56 13.54
CA GLU A 64 -4.12 -5.84 13.47
C GLU A 64 -4.67 -5.50 12.08
N MET A 65 -4.20 -4.42 11.45
CA MET A 65 -4.58 -4.02 10.10
C MET A 65 -3.96 -4.84 8.97
N GLY A 66 -3.07 -5.78 9.29
CA GLY A 66 -2.47 -6.70 8.31
C GLY A 66 -1.07 -6.32 7.85
N MET A 67 -0.37 -5.43 8.54
CA MET A 67 1.02 -5.14 8.23
C MET A 67 1.98 -6.17 8.82
N ASP A 68 3.02 -6.51 8.05
CA ASP A 68 4.01 -7.54 8.39
C ASP A 68 5.26 -6.96 9.03
N ALA A 69 5.53 -5.68 8.78
CA ALA A 69 6.77 -5.05 9.14
C ALA A 69 6.58 -3.59 9.59
N VAL A 70 7.55 -3.11 10.36
CA VAL A 70 7.70 -1.70 10.71
C VAL A 70 9.03 -1.15 10.21
N ARG A 71 9.04 0.11 9.79
CA ARG A 71 10.24 0.90 9.51
C ARG A 71 10.43 1.91 10.63
N LEU A 72 11.65 2.03 11.14
CA LEU A 72 12.01 2.83 12.30
C LEU A 72 13.21 3.71 11.97
N ARG A 73 13.01 5.01 11.95
CA ARG A 73 14.02 6.04 11.70
C ARG A 73 14.97 6.17 12.89
N VAL A 74 16.25 6.37 12.61
CA VAL A 74 17.30 6.61 13.59
C VAL A 74 18.00 7.94 13.31
N TRP A 75 18.02 8.83 14.30
CA TRP A 75 18.84 10.05 14.33
C TRP A 75 20.06 9.86 15.22
N VAL A 76 21.10 10.70 15.04
CA VAL A 76 22.36 10.59 15.77
C VAL A 76 22.24 11.17 17.18
N ASP A 77 21.86 12.44 17.30
CA ASP A 77 21.61 13.11 18.59
C ASP A 77 20.38 14.04 18.50
N PRO A 78 19.17 13.51 18.65
CA PRO A 78 17.95 14.30 18.63
C PRO A 78 17.60 14.93 19.98
N ALA A 79 18.58 15.26 20.85
CA ALA A 79 18.31 15.80 22.18
C ALA A 79 17.51 17.10 22.16
N GLU A 80 17.72 17.97 21.17
CA GLU A 80 16.96 19.21 20.98
C GLU A 80 15.49 18.95 20.58
N HIS A 81 15.16 17.71 20.21
CA HIS A 81 13.83 17.26 19.76
C HIS A 81 13.21 16.20 20.68
N GLY A 82 13.64 16.14 21.95
CA GLY A 82 13.06 15.28 22.99
C GLY A 82 13.54 13.83 22.95
N ASN A 83 14.65 13.55 22.29
CA ASN A 83 15.28 12.23 22.17
C ASN A 83 14.46 11.18 21.42
N TYR A 84 13.34 11.55 20.78
CA TYR A 84 12.64 10.61 19.92
C TYR A 84 13.49 10.23 18.72
N CYS A 85 13.39 8.97 18.30
CA CYS A 85 14.20 8.38 17.25
C CYS A 85 15.72 8.33 17.54
N ASN A 86 16.17 8.46 18.79
CA ASN A 86 17.51 8.02 19.19
C ASN A 86 17.58 6.47 19.29
N ALA A 87 18.74 5.93 19.56
CA ALA A 87 18.95 4.49 19.63
C ALA A 87 18.04 3.77 20.65
N ASP A 88 17.83 4.37 21.83
CA ASP A 88 17.01 3.78 22.90
C ASP A 88 15.52 3.79 22.53
N ASP A 89 15.03 4.87 21.95
CA ASP A 89 13.66 4.99 21.47
C ASP A 89 13.36 4.02 20.31
N VAL A 90 14.32 3.86 19.41
CA VAL A 90 14.24 2.86 18.33
C VAL A 90 14.22 1.44 18.89
N LEU A 91 15.06 1.14 19.89
CA LEU A 91 15.03 -0.16 20.58
C LEU A 91 13.65 -0.43 21.19
N ALA A 92 13.07 0.56 21.89
CA ALA A 92 11.75 0.40 22.51
C ALA A 92 10.66 0.04 21.47
N LYS A 93 10.64 0.71 20.33
CA LYS A 93 9.72 0.42 19.20
C LYS A 93 9.99 -0.94 18.56
N ALA A 94 11.27 -1.26 18.34
CA ALA A 94 11.66 -2.53 17.73
C ALA A 94 11.31 -3.74 18.62
N LEU A 95 11.36 -3.59 19.95
CA LEU A 95 10.93 -4.63 20.89
C LEU A 95 9.41 -4.86 20.82
N ARG A 96 8.60 -3.80 20.62
CA ARG A 96 7.15 -3.94 20.39
C ARG A 96 6.87 -4.74 19.11
N ALA A 97 7.53 -4.38 18.01
CA ALA A 97 7.41 -5.11 16.74
C ALA A 97 7.81 -6.58 16.85
N LYS A 98 8.95 -6.85 17.51
CA LYS A 98 9.40 -8.23 17.80
C LYS A 98 8.39 -9.03 18.60
N ALA A 99 7.80 -8.44 19.64
CA ALA A 99 6.78 -9.11 20.47
C ALA A 99 5.54 -9.51 19.67
N LEU A 100 5.24 -8.81 18.58
CA LEU A 100 4.13 -9.06 17.67
C LEU A 100 4.53 -9.93 16.44
N GLY A 101 5.76 -10.39 16.37
CA GLY A 101 6.27 -11.17 15.24
C GLY A 101 6.31 -10.38 13.93
N MET A 102 6.54 -9.07 14.01
CA MET A 102 6.72 -8.21 12.83
C MET A 102 8.20 -8.09 12.48
N ASP A 103 8.49 -8.04 11.18
CA ASP A 103 9.82 -7.70 10.67
C ASP A 103 10.16 -6.23 10.96
N VAL A 104 11.45 -5.93 11.08
CA VAL A 104 11.94 -4.58 11.40
C VAL A 104 12.89 -4.10 10.30
N MET A 105 12.64 -2.89 9.82
CA MET A 105 13.56 -2.10 9.00
C MET A 105 14.11 -0.95 9.85
N ILE A 106 15.43 -0.78 9.87
CA ILE A 106 16.09 0.35 10.52
C ILE A 106 16.51 1.35 9.45
N ASP A 107 16.08 2.60 9.59
CA ASP A 107 16.37 3.70 8.67
C ASP A 107 17.32 4.72 9.28
N PHE A 108 18.59 4.68 8.88
CA PHE A 108 19.62 5.59 9.36
C PHE A 108 19.61 6.91 8.58
N HIS A 109 19.23 8.02 9.23
CA HIS A 109 19.30 9.36 8.63
C HIS A 109 20.71 9.95 8.64
N TYR A 110 21.59 9.53 9.55
CA TYR A 110 22.92 10.13 9.80
C TYR A 110 22.88 11.65 9.98
N SER A 111 21.89 12.12 10.70
CA SER A 111 21.61 13.52 11.01
C SER A 111 21.00 13.58 12.42
N ASP A 112 21.01 14.74 13.06
CA ASP A 112 20.35 14.95 14.37
C ASP A 112 18.85 15.23 14.20
N TRP A 113 18.42 15.48 12.98
CA TRP A 113 17.04 15.73 12.59
C TRP A 113 16.78 15.25 11.16
N TRP A 114 15.71 15.68 10.54
CA TRP A 114 15.31 15.24 9.20
C TRP A 114 16.44 15.31 8.17
N ALA A 115 16.67 14.20 7.51
CA ALA A 115 17.43 14.09 6.28
C ALA A 115 16.45 13.71 5.14
N ASP A 116 16.45 14.51 4.07
CA ASP A 116 15.58 14.37 2.90
C ASP A 116 16.29 14.91 1.64
N PRO A 117 15.71 14.81 0.43
CA PRO A 117 16.38 15.26 -0.79
C PRO A 117 16.74 16.76 -0.83
N ALA A 118 16.17 17.60 0.07
CA ALA A 118 16.49 19.02 0.16
C ALA A 118 17.55 19.33 1.21
N LYS A 119 17.80 18.43 2.17
CA LYS A 119 18.75 18.64 3.26
C LYS A 119 19.32 17.31 3.78
N GLN A 120 20.63 17.26 3.94
CA GLN A 120 21.37 16.10 4.41
C GLN A 120 22.49 16.59 5.35
N ASN A 121 22.06 17.18 6.48
CA ASN A 121 22.97 17.89 7.38
C ASN A 121 23.88 16.91 8.13
N ILE A 122 25.16 17.27 8.24
CA ILE A 122 26.09 16.57 9.13
C ILE A 122 25.64 16.79 10.59
N PRO A 123 25.58 15.75 11.44
CA PRO A 123 25.32 15.88 12.86
C PRO A 123 26.26 16.88 13.53
N LYS A 124 25.77 17.65 14.50
CA LYS A 124 26.54 18.65 15.22
C LYS A 124 27.86 18.12 15.81
N ALA A 125 27.82 16.89 16.32
CA ALA A 125 29.01 16.22 16.84
C ALA A 125 30.08 15.94 15.76
N TRP A 126 29.69 15.89 14.48
CA TRP A 126 30.55 15.55 13.34
C TRP A 126 30.88 16.74 12.44
N GLU A 127 30.38 17.94 12.73
CA GLU A 127 30.54 19.14 11.86
C GLU A 127 31.99 19.47 11.48
N LYS A 128 32.95 19.18 12.38
CA LYS A 128 34.38 19.44 12.14
C LYS A 128 35.10 18.28 11.48
N HIS A 129 34.42 17.14 11.30
CA HIS A 129 35.00 15.96 10.75
C HIS A 129 35.12 16.05 9.22
N LYS A 130 36.22 15.50 8.72
CA LYS A 130 36.46 15.38 7.27
C LYS A 130 36.06 13.98 6.80
N TYR A 131 36.02 13.79 5.51
CA TYR A 131 35.59 12.59 4.84
C TYR A 131 35.96 11.26 5.53
N LYS A 132 37.26 11.07 5.87
CA LYS A 132 37.70 9.82 6.53
C LYS A 132 37.09 9.63 7.92
N GLN A 133 36.94 10.73 8.66
CA GLN A 133 36.34 10.70 9.99
C GLN A 133 34.82 10.47 9.87
N LEU A 134 34.16 11.11 8.90
CA LEU A 134 32.72 10.88 8.64
C LEU A 134 32.44 9.42 8.25
N CYS A 135 33.33 8.77 7.47
CA CYS A 135 33.19 7.34 7.22
C CYS A 135 33.28 6.51 8.52
N ALA A 136 34.19 6.89 9.43
CA ALA A 136 34.30 6.22 10.72
C ALA A 136 33.09 6.49 11.62
N ASP A 137 32.55 7.70 11.61
CA ASP A 137 31.35 8.09 12.36
C ASP A 137 30.11 7.32 11.88
N VAL A 138 29.93 7.23 10.56
CA VAL A 138 28.85 6.42 9.94
C VAL A 138 28.95 4.96 10.38
N ALA A 139 30.16 4.37 10.30
CA ALA A 139 30.39 3.00 10.69
C ALA A 139 30.13 2.77 12.19
N GLU A 140 30.61 3.65 13.04
CA GLU A 140 30.48 3.53 14.51
C GLU A 140 29.02 3.72 14.94
N HIS A 141 28.32 4.74 14.41
CA HIS A 141 26.92 4.95 14.74
C HIS A 141 26.06 3.77 14.30
N THR A 142 26.25 3.29 13.06
CA THR A 142 25.55 2.09 12.55
C THR A 142 25.80 0.88 13.44
N LYS A 143 27.06 0.61 13.74
CA LYS A 143 27.45 -0.53 14.59
C LYS A 143 26.89 -0.42 16.00
N SER A 144 26.95 0.76 16.63
CA SER A 144 26.45 1.00 17.98
C SER A 144 24.95 0.71 18.08
N VAL A 145 24.14 1.29 17.20
CA VAL A 145 22.69 1.07 17.18
C VAL A 145 22.34 -0.39 16.91
N LEU A 146 22.97 -1.00 15.91
CA LEU A 146 22.68 -2.39 15.55
C LEU A 146 23.16 -3.38 16.65
N THR A 147 24.26 -3.09 17.34
CA THR A 147 24.71 -3.90 18.49
C THR A 147 23.72 -3.79 19.65
N LEU A 148 23.22 -2.59 19.95
CA LEU A 148 22.18 -2.40 20.95
C LEU A 148 20.92 -3.24 20.66
N LEU A 149 20.48 -3.27 19.41
CA LEU A 149 19.35 -4.11 18.97
C LEU A 149 19.66 -5.60 19.15
N LYS A 150 20.87 -6.04 18.72
CA LYS A 150 21.33 -7.43 18.82
C LYS A 150 21.39 -7.92 20.26
N ASP A 151 21.95 -7.12 21.16
CA ASP A 151 22.11 -7.46 22.58
C ASP A 151 20.74 -7.58 23.28
N ASN A 152 19.70 -6.94 22.73
CA ASN A 152 18.30 -7.07 23.17
C ASN A 152 17.50 -8.08 22.33
N GLY A 153 18.17 -8.86 21.49
CA GLY A 153 17.58 -9.95 20.72
C GLY A 153 16.66 -9.48 19.60
N VAL A 154 16.80 -8.24 19.10
CA VAL A 154 16.12 -7.76 17.90
C VAL A 154 17.05 -7.96 16.71
N THR A 155 16.54 -8.60 15.65
CA THR A 155 17.25 -8.82 14.39
C THR A 155 16.51 -8.08 13.28
N PRO A 156 17.02 -6.94 12.78
CA PRO A 156 16.41 -6.26 11.66
C PRO A 156 16.57 -7.10 10.38
N LYS A 157 15.50 -7.18 9.60
CA LYS A 157 15.53 -7.83 8.28
C LYS A 157 16.17 -6.91 7.25
N TRP A 158 15.93 -5.60 7.37
CA TRP A 158 16.48 -4.58 6.48
C TRP A 158 17.16 -3.47 7.28
N VAL A 159 18.22 -2.92 6.71
CA VAL A 159 18.92 -1.74 7.23
C VAL A 159 19.13 -0.75 6.09
N GLN A 160 18.52 0.39 6.20
CA GLN A 160 18.62 1.48 5.24
C GLN A 160 19.79 2.38 5.62
N VAL A 161 20.74 2.56 4.70
CA VAL A 161 21.94 3.38 4.88
C VAL A 161 21.72 4.74 4.21
N GLY A 162 21.32 5.71 5.01
CA GLY A 162 20.88 7.04 4.53
C GLY A 162 19.41 7.06 4.09
N ASN A 163 18.73 8.17 4.34
CA ASN A 163 17.36 8.41 3.92
C ASN A 163 17.32 9.31 2.69
N GLU A 164 16.63 8.88 1.63
CA GLU A 164 16.42 9.62 0.37
C GLU A 164 17.68 10.30 -0.17
N THR A 165 18.76 9.52 -0.32
CA THR A 165 20.09 10.01 -0.65
C THR A 165 20.28 10.36 -2.14
N SER A 166 19.22 10.73 -2.84
CA SER A 166 19.23 11.05 -4.27
C SER A 166 20.22 12.14 -4.66
N ASN A 167 20.51 13.07 -3.75
CA ASN A 167 21.51 14.11 -3.93
C ASN A 167 22.76 13.86 -3.06
N GLY A 168 22.93 12.61 -2.58
CA GLY A 168 23.97 12.23 -1.60
C GLY A 168 23.54 12.49 -0.16
N PHE A 169 24.41 12.25 0.82
CA PHE A 169 24.15 12.52 2.23
C PHE A 169 25.40 13.06 2.96
N LEU A 170 25.24 13.59 4.18
CA LEU A 170 26.28 14.27 4.95
C LEU A 170 26.93 15.42 4.15
N TRP A 171 26.11 16.39 3.75
CA TRP A 171 26.56 17.53 2.96
C TRP A 171 27.44 18.49 3.72
N PRO A 172 28.44 19.11 3.05
CA PRO A 172 28.73 19.06 1.61
C PRO A 172 29.58 17.85 1.17
N VAL A 173 30.10 17.05 2.08
CA VAL A 173 31.13 16.03 1.81
C VAL A 173 30.60 14.93 0.86
N GLY A 174 29.43 14.37 1.15
CA GLY A 174 28.81 13.35 0.32
C GLY A 174 27.74 13.88 -0.63
N LYS A 175 27.68 15.19 -0.90
CA LYS A 175 26.74 15.78 -1.88
C LYS A 175 27.17 15.42 -3.29
N ILE A 176 26.26 14.89 -4.09
CA ILE A 176 26.54 14.43 -5.47
C ILE A 176 25.73 15.16 -6.53
N ARG A 177 24.80 16.01 -6.14
CA ARG A 177 23.96 16.80 -7.05
C ARG A 177 23.61 18.14 -6.42
N GLU A 178 23.63 19.20 -7.23
CA GLU A 178 23.23 20.53 -6.74
C GLU A 178 21.73 20.65 -6.56
N THR A 179 21.33 21.22 -5.43
CA THR A 179 19.93 21.30 -5.01
C THR A 179 19.32 22.70 -5.17
N ASP A 180 20.15 23.71 -5.38
CA ASP A 180 19.74 25.13 -5.46
C ASP A 180 20.58 25.94 -6.45
N GLY A 181 20.26 27.23 -6.60
CA GLY A 181 20.97 28.17 -7.46
C GLY A 181 20.88 27.85 -8.95
N GLU A 182 21.80 28.48 -9.71
CA GLU A 182 21.88 28.33 -11.18
C GLU A 182 22.29 26.93 -11.63
N LEU A 183 22.96 26.18 -10.76
CA LEU A 183 23.46 24.83 -11.03
C LEU A 183 22.52 23.74 -10.55
N LYS A 184 21.31 24.09 -10.10
CA LYS A 184 20.32 23.11 -9.60
C LYS A 184 20.11 21.97 -10.60
N GLY A 185 20.27 20.75 -10.08
CA GLY A 185 20.10 19.52 -10.87
C GLY A 185 21.38 19.02 -11.53
N MET A 186 22.48 19.78 -11.51
CA MET A 186 23.76 19.31 -12.05
C MET A 186 24.39 18.26 -11.14
N TRP A 187 24.89 17.20 -11.77
CA TRP A 187 25.70 16.20 -11.08
C TRP A 187 27.09 16.74 -10.78
N MET A 188 27.61 16.37 -9.63
CA MET A 188 28.94 16.78 -9.18
C MET A 188 30.02 15.85 -9.76
N GLY A 189 31.29 16.21 -9.53
CA GLY A 189 32.42 15.47 -10.07
C GLY A 189 32.70 14.11 -9.42
N GLU A 190 33.71 13.41 -9.97
CA GLU A 190 34.09 12.06 -9.55
C GLU A 190 34.49 11.97 -8.07
N ASP A 191 35.13 13.01 -7.52
CA ASP A 191 35.56 13.04 -6.12
C ASP A 191 34.36 13.00 -5.16
N GLN A 192 33.29 13.74 -5.44
CA GLN A 192 32.06 13.72 -4.64
C GLN A 192 31.34 12.36 -4.77
N MET A 193 31.27 11.80 -5.97
CA MET A 193 30.72 10.46 -6.20
C MET A 193 31.46 9.40 -5.39
N LYS A 194 32.80 9.49 -5.36
CA LYS A 194 33.66 8.62 -4.57
C LYS A 194 33.44 8.79 -3.05
N GLN A 195 33.27 10.05 -2.59
CA GLN A 195 33.02 10.31 -1.17
C GLN A 195 31.64 9.78 -0.75
N TYR A 196 30.61 10.01 -1.54
CA TYR A 196 29.28 9.44 -1.33
C TYR A 196 29.33 7.91 -1.23
N ALA A 197 29.94 7.26 -2.21
CA ALA A 197 30.08 5.80 -2.20
C ALA A 197 30.87 5.28 -1.00
N GLY A 198 31.91 5.98 -0.56
CA GLY A 198 32.68 5.59 0.62
C GLY A 198 31.90 5.73 1.93
N LEU A 199 31.09 6.77 2.08
CA LEU A 199 30.17 6.94 3.21
C LEU A 199 29.13 5.82 3.24
N PHE A 200 28.50 5.52 2.10
CA PHE A 200 27.54 4.42 1.99
C PHE A 200 28.18 3.06 2.31
N LYS A 201 29.39 2.81 1.78
CA LYS A 201 30.16 1.60 2.04
C LYS A 201 30.45 1.42 3.53
N ALA A 202 30.75 2.50 4.25
CA ALA A 202 31.02 2.44 5.69
C ALA A 202 29.78 1.93 6.46
N GLY A 203 28.58 2.40 6.14
CA GLY A 203 27.32 1.92 6.72
C GLY A 203 27.01 0.47 6.32
N TYR A 204 27.25 0.12 5.05
CA TYR A 204 27.06 -1.25 4.57
C TYR A 204 27.94 -2.25 5.32
N GLU A 205 29.25 -1.99 5.40
CA GLU A 205 30.21 -2.87 6.07
C GLU A 205 29.93 -2.99 7.57
N ALA A 206 29.56 -1.87 8.22
CA ALA A 206 29.17 -1.87 9.63
C ALA A 206 27.91 -2.73 9.87
N THR A 207 26.91 -2.64 9.00
CA THR A 207 25.72 -3.47 9.07
C THR A 207 26.07 -4.95 8.95
N LYS A 208 26.83 -5.32 7.91
CA LYS A 208 27.23 -6.72 7.69
C LYS A 208 28.11 -7.29 8.79
N ALA A 209 28.87 -6.45 9.48
CA ALA A 209 29.69 -6.88 10.63
C ALA A 209 28.83 -7.27 11.85
N VAL A 210 27.65 -6.65 12.05
CA VAL A 210 26.75 -6.97 13.17
C VAL A 210 25.71 -8.01 12.76
N PHE A 211 25.08 -7.82 11.60
CA PHE A 211 24.03 -8.67 11.03
C PHE A 211 24.39 -9.06 9.58
N PRO A 212 25.13 -10.15 9.37
CA PRO A 212 25.56 -10.56 8.04
C PRO A 212 24.39 -10.80 7.06
N ASP A 213 23.26 -11.27 7.58
CA ASP A 213 22.08 -11.65 6.79
C ASP A 213 21.09 -10.51 6.57
N ALA A 214 21.23 -9.38 7.29
CA ALA A 214 20.35 -8.22 7.08
C ALA A 214 20.56 -7.64 5.67
N LEU A 215 19.46 -7.33 4.98
CA LEU A 215 19.50 -6.72 3.66
C LEU A 215 19.75 -5.22 3.78
N VAL A 216 20.83 -4.75 3.19
CA VAL A 216 21.18 -3.31 3.19
C VAL A 216 20.51 -2.61 2.02
N ILE A 217 19.73 -1.59 2.34
CA ILE A 217 18.96 -0.79 1.37
C ILE A 217 19.70 0.50 1.04
N VAL A 218 19.80 0.82 -0.25
CA VAL A 218 20.03 2.17 -0.76
C VAL A 218 18.68 2.82 -1.04
N HIS A 219 18.38 3.95 -0.42
CA HIS A 219 17.08 4.62 -0.51
C HIS A 219 17.16 5.95 -1.27
N LEU A 220 16.33 6.08 -2.31
CA LEU A 220 16.22 7.27 -3.14
C LEU A 220 14.76 7.71 -3.27
N ASP A 221 14.55 9.03 -3.48
CA ASP A 221 13.23 9.58 -3.78
C ASP A 221 12.82 9.39 -5.25
N LYS A 222 11.59 9.77 -5.62
CA LYS A 222 11.09 9.77 -7.00
C LYS A 222 11.25 8.44 -7.72
N GLY A 223 10.70 7.36 -7.17
CA GLY A 223 10.77 6.01 -7.72
C GLY A 223 10.48 5.88 -9.23
N TYR A 224 9.78 6.86 -9.82
CA TYR A 224 9.49 6.96 -11.25
C TYR A 224 10.64 7.53 -12.11
N ASN A 225 11.70 8.07 -11.50
CA ASN A 225 12.78 8.74 -12.22
C ASN A 225 13.98 7.79 -12.45
N SER A 226 13.93 7.03 -13.52
CA SER A 226 14.96 6.03 -13.89
C SER A 226 16.37 6.62 -14.02
N GLU A 227 16.52 7.83 -14.58
CA GLU A 227 17.83 8.49 -14.73
C GLU A 227 18.46 8.78 -13.36
N LEU A 228 17.67 9.29 -12.41
CA LEU A 228 18.12 9.55 -11.04
C LEU A 228 18.68 8.28 -10.38
N TYR A 229 17.96 7.18 -10.52
CA TYR A 229 18.35 5.88 -9.94
C TYR A 229 19.61 5.33 -10.60
N MET A 230 19.64 5.29 -11.93
CA MET A 230 20.81 4.77 -12.66
C MET A 230 22.09 5.56 -12.35
N THR A 231 22.01 6.89 -12.31
CA THR A 231 23.18 7.72 -12.01
C THR A 231 23.70 7.49 -10.59
N ASN A 232 22.80 7.42 -9.60
CA ASN A 232 23.19 7.14 -8.20
C ASN A 232 23.82 5.76 -8.04
N LEU A 233 23.14 4.73 -8.55
CA LEU A 233 23.60 3.35 -8.40
C LEU A 233 24.89 3.08 -9.20
N ASP A 234 25.06 3.70 -10.36
CA ASP A 234 26.32 3.66 -11.10
C ASP A 234 27.45 4.35 -10.32
N ALA A 235 27.18 5.50 -9.66
CA ALA A 235 28.16 6.16 -8.80
C ALA A 235 28.61 5.25 -7.65
N LEU A 236 27.68 4.58 -6.98
CA LEU A 236 27.97 3.60 -5.92
C LEU A 236 28.76 2.41 -6.45
N LYS A 237 28.28 1.75 -7.50
CA LYS A 237 28.88 0.56 -8.12
C LYS A 237 30.29 0.81 -8.64
N ASN A 238 30.49 1.90 -9.38
CA ASN A 238 31.79 2.24 -9.98
C ASN A 238 32.85 2.61 -8.92
N ASN A 239 32.41 3.01 -7.72
CA ASN A 239 33.29 3.29 -6.58
C ASN A 239 33.35 2.15 -5.55
N GLY A 240 32.89 0.94 -5.91
CA GLY A 240 33.04 -0.28 -5.13
C GLY A 240 32.11 -0.40 -3.91
N ALA A 241 31.04 0.38 -3.84
CA ALA A 241 29.99 0.17 -2.88
C ALA A 241 29.07 -1.00 -3.31
N LYS A 242 28.42 -1.62 -2.31
CA LYS A 242 27.47 -2.73 -2.50
C LYS A 242 26.19 -2.42 -1.75
N TRP A 243 25.09 -2.90 -2.25
CA TRP A 243 23.78 -2.89 -1.60
C TRP A 243 23.06 -4.21 -1.89
N ASP A 244 22.07 -4.56 -1.09
CA ASP A 244 21.31 -5.81 -1.25
C ASP A 244 19.90 -5.56 -1.79
N MET A 245 19.36 -4.35 -1.62
CA MET A 245 18.03 -3.96 -2.06
C MET A 245 17.97 -2.46 -2.38
N ILE A 246 17.06 -2.07 -3.27
CA ILE A 246 16.82 -0.68 -3.64
C ILE A 246 15.51 -0.22 -3.00
N GLY A 247 15.57 0.80 -2.15
CA GLY A 247 14.41 1.48 -1.56
C GLY A 247 13.98 2.69 -2.40
N MET A 248 12.68 2.86 -2.53
CA MET A 248 12.09 3.95 -3.32
C MET A 248 11.04 4.70 -2.52
N SER A 249 11.09 6.03 -2.49
CA SER A 249 9.92 6.84 -2.14
C SER A 249 9.07 7.07 -3.39
N LEU A 250 7.77 6.82 -3.26
CA LEU A 250 6.80 7.06 -4.32
C LEU A 250 5.53 7.71 -3.75
N TYR A 251 5.51 9.03 -3.78
CA TYR A 251 4.38 9.84 -3.30
C TYR A 251 3.69 10.53 -4.48
N PRO A 252 2.49 10.12 -4.87
CA PRO A 252 1.75 10.80 -5.94
C PRO A 252 1.58 12.30 -5.66
N TYR A 253 1.18 12.64 -4.44
CA TYR A 253 0.99 14.03 -4.04
C TYR A 253 2.25 14.89 -4.30
N TRP A 254 3.41 14.47 -3.79
CA TRP A 254 4.65 15.23 -3.95
C TRP A 254 5.18 15.23 -5.38
N ALA A 255 4.90 14.19 -6.17
CA ALA A 255 5.25 14.17 -7.58
C ALA A 255 4.51 15.29 -8.34
N PHE A 256 3.19 15.38 -8.17
CA PHE A 256 2.37 16.41 -8.81
C PHE A 256 2.70 17.82 -8.29
N ASP A 257 2.85 17.99 -6.97
CA ASP A 257 3.22 19.27 -6.33
C ASP A 257 4.59 19.80 -6.81
N SER A 258 5.54 18.90 -7.10
CA SER A 258 6.85 19.23 -7.65
C SER A 258 6.90 19.36 -9.18
N GLY A 259 5.74 19.31 -9.85
CA GLY A 259 5.60 19.60 -11.28
C GLY A 259 5.64 18.37 -12.20
N TYR A 260 5.39 17.16 -11.71
CA TYR A 260 5.16 16.00 -12.57
C TYR A 260 3.94 16.20 -13.45
N THR A 261 4.07 16.01 -14.77
CA THR A 261 3.03 16.25 -15.76
C THR A 261 2.51 14.96 -16.37
N GLY A 262 1.74 14.20 -15.64
CA GLY A 262 1.18 12.93 -16.09
C GLY A 262 -0.06 12.56 -15.30
N THR A 263 -0.56 11.37 -15.52
CA THR A 263 -1.59 10.75 -14.66
C THR A 263 -0.92 9.92 -13.56
N ILE A 264 -1.68 9.54 -12.56
CA ILE A 264 -1.20 8.63 -11.52
C ILE A 264 -0.84 7.24 -12.10
N ASP A 265 -1.61 6.75 -13.06
CA ASP A 265 -1.32 5.48 -13.75
C ASP A 265 0.03 5.53 -14.49
N ARG A 266 0.34 6.67 -15.12
CA ARG A 266 1.62 6.87 -15.76
C ARG A 266 2.75 6.93 -14.74
N LEU A 267 2.58 7.64 -13.62
CA LEU A 267 3.54 7.71 -12.52
C LEU A 267 3.88 6.30 -12.01
N TYR A 268 2.86 5.49 -11.77
CA TYR A 268 3.04 4.10 -11.33
C TYR A 268 3.70 3.23 -12.39
N SER A 269 3.26 3.32 -13.64
CA SER A 269 3.85 2.57 -14.76
C SER A 269 5.34 2.89 -14.95
N GLU A 270 5.73 4.15 -14.83
CA GLU A 270 7.15 4.58 -14.90
C GLU A 270 7.95 3.99 -13.71
N CYS A 271 7.38 3.95 -12.50
CA CYS A 271 8.02 3.33 -11.34
C CYS A 271 8.17 1.80 -11.52
N MET A 272 7.12 1.10 -11.96
CA MET A 272 7.18 -0.35 -12.21
C MET A 272 8.20 -0.70 -13.31
N THR A 273 8.30 0.13 -14.34
CA THR A 273 9.31 0.00 -15.39
C THR A 273 10.71 0.21 -14.82
N ASN A 274 10.90 1.25 -14.00
CA ASN A 274 12.18 1.51 -13.34
C ASN A 274 12.63 0.32 -12.48
N ILE A 275 11.75 -0.30 -11.70
CA ILE A 275 12.05 -1.49 -10.90
C ILE A 275 12.60 -2.63 -11.78
N LYS A 276 11.95 -2.91 -12.90
CA LYS A 276 12.40 -3.97 -13.85
C LYS A 276 13.74 -3.64 -14.49
N ASP A 277 13.93 -2.40 -14.93
CA ASP A 277 15.17 -1.95 -15.56
C ASP A 277 16.36 -2.00 -14.57
N LEU A 278 16.12 -1.63 -13.29
CA LEU A 278 17.12 -1.70 -12.24
C LEU A 278 17.48 -3.16 -11.91
N TYR A 279 16.51 -4.05 -11.85
CA TYR A 279 16.79 -5.48 -11.71
C TYR A 279 17.60 -6.03 -12.90
N ALA A 280 17.20 -5.71 -14.12
CA ALA A 280 17.93 -6.13 -15.30
C ALA A 280 19.39 -5.62 -15.32
N ARG A 281 19.65 -4.41 -14.79
CA ARG A 281 20.98 -3.78 -14.78
C ARG A 281 21.86 -4.22 -13.61
N TYR A 282 21.29 -4.38 -12.43
CA TYR A 282 22.05 -4.58 -11.19
C TYR A 282 21.81 -5.95 -10.55
N GLY A 283 20.76 -6.68 -10.95
CA GLY A 283 20.38 -7.96 -10.35
C GLY A 283 19.85 -7.81 -8.92
N THR A 284 19.29 -6.63 -8.58
CA THR A 284 18.90 -6.29 -7.22
C THR A 284 17.41 -5.99 -7.16
N GLU A 285 16.72 -6.61 -6.20
CA GLU A 285 15.31 -6.40 -5.94
C GLU A 285 15.04 -4.99 -5.38
N SER A 286 13.82 -4.52 -5.56
CA SER A 286 13.37 -3.20 -5.10
C SER A 286 12.22 -3.28 -4.10
N MET A 287 11.98 -2.20 -3.39
CA MET A 287 10.87 -2.03 -2.44
C MET A 287 10.43 -0.58 -2.43
N ILE A 288 9.13 -0.31 -2.37
CA ILE A 288 8.63 1.03 -2.05
C ILE A 288 8.74 1.19 -0.54
N THR A 289 9.79 1.90 -0.09
CA THR A 289 10.07 2.09 1.34
C THR A 289 9.30 3.25 1.95
N GLU A 290 8.74 4.12 1.10
CA GLU A 290 7.86 5.22 1.53
C GLU A 290 6.79 5.50 0.49
N THR A 291 5.55 5.60 0.96
CA THR A 291 4.42 6.17 0.23
C THR A 291 3.42 6.80 1.21
N GLY A 292 2.47 7.57 0.71
CA GLY A 292 1.39 8.15 1.48
C GLY A 292 0.40 8.86 0.56
N PHE A 293 -0.85 8.98 1.00
CA PHE A 293 -1.96 9.51 0.22
C PHE A 293 -2.68 10.61 0.97
N LEU A 294 -3.23 11.57 0.24
CA LEU A 294 -3.86 12.75 0.81
C LEU A 294 -5.12 12.36 1.61
N VAL A 295 -5.17 12.82 2.86
CA VAL A 295 -6.36 12.82 3.69
C VAL A 295 -6.91 14.24 3.72
N ASP A 296 -8.16 14.41 3.29
CA ASP A 296 -8.90 15.65 3.38
C ASP A 296 -10.17 15.44 4.20
N GLU A 297 -10.20 15.99 5.40
CA GLU A 297 -11.34 15.89 6.32
C GLU A 297 -12.60 16.60 5.78
N THR A 298 -12.43 17.49 4.81
CA THR A 298 -13.53 18.27 4.21
C THR A 298 -14.01 17.67 2.89
N ASP A 299 -13.21 16.79 2.28
CA ASP A 299 -13.55 16.10 1.03
C ASP A 299 -13.31 14.58 1.13
N PRO A 300 -14.33 13.82 1.52
CA PRO A 300 -14.25 12.36 1.59
C PRO A 300 -13.90 11.70 0.24
N GLN A 301 -14.14 12.36 -0.89
CA GLN A 301 -13.77 11.82 -2.21
C GLN A 301 -12.26 11.75 -2.38
N THR A 302 -11.55 12.79 -1.94
CA THR A 302 -10.09 12.82 -1.96
C THR A 302 -9.50 11.67 -1.12
N THR A 303 -10.01 11.46 0.11
CA THR A 303 -9.56 10.36 0.97
C THR A 303 -9.92 8.98 0.39
N GLY A 304 -11.10 8.83 -0.19
CA GLY A 304 -11.52 7.60 -0.87
C GLY A 304 -10.67 7.29 -2.10
N GLN A 305 -10.29 8.29 -2.88
CA GLN A 305 -9.37 8.13 -4.00
C GLN A 305 -7.99 7.65 -3.50
N GLY A 306 -7.50 8.16 -2.37
CA GLY A 306 -6.26 7.71 -1.75
C GLY A 306 -6.23 6.20 -1.44
N ARG A 307 -7.38 5.61 -1.05
CA ARG A 307 -7.50 4.16 -0.88
C ARG A 307 -7.36 3.42 -2.21
N GLU A 308 -8.07 3.87 -3.24
CA GLU A 308 -8.01 3.24 -4.57
C GLU A 308 -6.61 3.30 -5.16
N ASP A 309 -5.96 4.44 -5.03
CA ASP A 309 -4.60 4.66 -5.49
C ASP A 309 -3.58 3.79 -4.74
N PHE A 310 -3.77 3.62 -3.41
CA PHE A 310 -2.90 2.75 -2.62
C PHE A 310 -3.09 1.27 -2.97
N GLN A 311 -4.33 0.81 -3.10
CA GLN A 311 -4.61 -0.56 -3.52
C GLN A 311 -4.09 -0.85 -4.93
N HIS A 312 -4.21 0.13 -5.84
CA HIS A 312 -3.66 0.03 -7.19
C HIS A 312 -2.12 -0.07 -7.16
N LEU A 313 -1.45 0.76 -6.35
CA LEU A 313 0.01 0.67 -6.18
C LEU A 313 0.44 -0.71 -5.68
N ILE A 314 -0.20 -1.25 -4.63
CA ILE A 314 0.10 -2.59 -4.11
C ILE A 314 -0.07 -3.64 -5.21
N THR A 315 -1.18 -3.59 -5.93
CA THR A 315 -1.47 -4.52 -7.03
C THR A 315 -0.40 -4.47 -8.12
N LEU A 316 -0.01 -3.28 -8.56
CA LEU A 316 1.03 -3.12 -9.58
C LEU A 316 2.41 -3.58 -9.09
N CYS A 317 2.77 -3.30 -7.85
CA CYS A 317 4.00 -3.80 -7.25
C CYS A 317 4.07 -5.34 -7.29
N LYS A 318 2.96 -6.03 -7.07
CA LYS A 318 2.87 -7.51 -7.13
C LYS A 318 2.84 -8.05 -8.55
N THR A 319 2.15 -7.38 -9.48
CA THR A 319 1.78 -7.98 -10.78
C THR A 319 2.55 -7.41 -11.97
N ALA A 320 3.07 -6.19 -11.88
CA ALA A 320 3.68 -5.47 -13.01
C ALA A 320 5.21 -5.34 -12.92
N THR A 321 5.84 -5.95 -11.91
CA THR A 321 7.29 -5.86 -11.66
C THR A 321 8.02 -7.18 -11.89
N ASP A 322 7.35 -8.19 -12.44
CA ASP A 322 7.87 -9.55 -12.61
C ASP A 322 8.38 -10.17 -11.29
N GLY A 323 7.78 -9.75 -10.15
CA GLY A 323 8.12 -10.17 -8.80
C GLY A 323 9.33 -9.45 -8.18
N HIS A 324 9.86 -8.41 -8.85
CA HIS A 324 11.05 -7.68 -8.39
C HIS A 324 10.75 -6.54 -7.42
N CYS A 325 9.48 -6.25 -7.13
CA CYS A 325 9.08 -5.43 -5.98
C CYS A 325 8.76 -6.32 -4.78
N LYS A 326 9.45 -6.13 -3.67
CA LYS A 326 9.34 -6.99 -2.48
C LYS A 326 8.47 -6.42 -1.37
N GLY A 327 7.88 -5.26 -1.56
CA GLY A 327 6.97 -4.69 -0.57
C GLY A 327 6.69 -3.22 -0.74
N VAL A 328 5.75 -2.75 0.07
CA VAL A 328 5.35 -1.35 0.17
C VAL A 328 5.23 -0.96 1.63
N PHE A 329 5.85 0.15 2.02
CA PHE A 329 5.73 0.75 3.35
C PHE A 329 4.98 2.07 3.27
N TYR A 330 3.93 2.19 4.07
CA TYR A 330 3.22 3.46 4.27
C TYR A 330 3.98 4.31 5.29
N TRP A 331 4.24 5.58 4.97
CA TRP A 331 4.99 6.45 5.85
C TRP A 331 4.06 7.15 6.86
N GLU A 332 4.30 6.93 8.15
CA GLU A 332 3.60 7.54 9.29
C GLU A 332 2.06 7.50 9.16
N PRO A 333 1.46 6.31 8.93
CA PRO A 333 0.01 6.20 8.70
C PRO A 333 -0.82 6.76 9.85
N THR A 334 -0.38 6.61 11.10
CA THR A 334 -1.10 7.06 12.31
C THR A 334 -1.03 8.56 12.56
N CYS A 335 -0.33 9.30 11.68
CA CYS A 335 -0.23 10.75 11.78
C CYS A 335 -1.55 11.43 11.44
N LYS A 336 -1.92 12.43 12.25
CA LYS A 336 -3.11 13.25 12.01
C LYS A 336 -2.91 14.20 10.82
N PRO A 337 -3.95 14.48 10.02
CA PRO A 337 -3.87 15.39 8.87
C PRO A 337 -3.33 16.78 9.21
N SER A 338 -3.69 17.33 10.39
CA SER A 338 -3.18 18.61 10.87
C SER A 338 -1.65 18.66 11.07
N LYS A 339 -1.03 17.51 11.36
CA LYS A 339 0.43 17.38 11.45
C LYS A 339 1.07 17.01 10.11
N TYR A 340 0.47 16.06 9.37
CA TYR A 340 0.98 15.60 8.08
C TYR A 340 -0.15 15.03 7.23
N LYS A 341 -0.49 15.73 6.17
CA LYS A 341 -1.68 15.47 5.34
C LYS A 341 -1.67 14.16 4.54
N LEU A 342 -0.54 13.46 4.48
CA LEU A 342 -0.41 12.16 3.80
C LEU A 342 -0.41 10.98 4.79
N GLY A 343 -0.88 11.19 6.02
CA GLY A 343 -1.20 10.10 6.94
C GLY A 343 -2.37 9.26 6.45
N ALA A 344 -2.90 8.38 7.29
CA ALA A 344 -4.04 7.53 6.95
C ALA A 344 -5.08 7.45 8.07
N PHE A 345 -5.04 8.41 8.99
CA PHE A 345 -5.95 8.50 10.15
C PHE A 345 -6.64 9.84 10.18
N HIS A 346 -7.84 9.88 10.73
CA HIS A 346 -8.61 11.09 11.02
C HIS A 346 -8.02 11.88 12.19
N GLU A 347 -8.45 13.14 12.36
CA GLU A 347 -8.01 13.98 13.48
C GLU A 347 -8.35 13.39 14.86
N ASP A 348 -9.39 12.59 14.96
CA ASP A 348 -9.79 11.90 16.19
C ASP A 348 -8.99 10.63 16.48
N GLY A 349 -8.10 10.22 15.58
CA GLY A 349 -7.25 9.04 15.71
C GLY A 349 -7.91 7.74 15.21
N THR A 350 -9.06 7.81 14.56
CA THR A 350 -9.66 6.67 13.88
C THR A 350 -9.05 6.47 12.48
N PRO A 351 -8.95 5.24 11.96
CA PRO A 351 -8.39 4.99 10.64
C PRO A 351 -9.33 5.47 9.53
N THR A 352 -8.76 6.05 8.49
CA THR A 352 -9.50 6.36 7.25
C THR A 352 -9.66 5.10 6.38
N ASP A 353 -10.46 5.23 5.33
CA ASP A 353 -10.61 4.14 4.34
C ASP A 353 -9.29 3.79 3.62
N ILE A 354 -8.27 4.66 3.62
CA ILE A 354 -6.96 4.37 3.02
C ILE A 354 -6.35 3.09 3.64
N MET A 355 -6.43 2.92 4.96
CA MET A 355 -5.89 1.73 5.63
C MET A 355 -6.61 0.44 5.27
N ARG A 356 -7.83 0.51 4.76
CA ARG A 356 -8.55 -0.67 4.26
C ARG A 356 -7.88 -1.33 3.06
N ALA A 357 -7.09 -0.59 2.27
CA ALA A 357 -6.31 -1.17 1.18
C ALA A 357 -5.39 -2.29 1.69
N VAL A 358 -4.74 -2.11 2.84
CA VAL A 358 -3.86 -3.12 3.47
C VAL A 358 -4.67 -4.31 4.00
N THR A 359 -5.74 -4.03 4.76
CA THR A 359 -6.59 -5.07 5.34
C THR A 359 -7.23 -5.95 4.25
N MET A 360 -7.68 -5.34 3.15
CA MET A 360 -8.27 -6.07 2.03
C MET A 360 -7.25 -6.93 1.29
N GLU A 361 -6.06 -6.42 1.09
CA GLU A 361 -5.00 -7.17 0.42
C GLU A 361 -4.66 -8.46 1.19
N LYS A 362 -4.51 -8.38 2.51
CA LYS A 362 -4.27 -9.55 3.37
C LYS A 362 -5.44 -10.53 3.35
N LEU A 363 -6.65 -10.02 3.38
CA LEU A 363 -7.86 -10.82 3.34
C LEU A 363 -7.94 -11.69 2.07
N PHE A 364 -7.48 -11.18 0.93
CA PHE A 364 -7.49 -11.93 -0.33
C PHE A 364 -6.28 -12.85 -0.49
N ASP A 365 -5.10 -12.44 -0.02
CA ASP A 365 -3.88 -13.25 -0.08
C ASP A 365 -3.95 -14.50 0.82
N GLU A 366 -4.57 -14.40 1.99
CA GLU A 366 -4.65 -15.47 2.99
C GLU A 366 -5.89 -16.37 2.85
N GLY A 367 -6.55 -16.37 1.70
CA GLY A 367 -7.71 -17.24 1.41
C GLY A 367 -9.05 -16.64 1.82
N GLY A 368 -9.09 -15.35 2.05
CA GLY A 368 -10.34 -14.59 2.20
C GLY A 368 -11.01 -14.67 3.57
N ALA A 369 -10.28 -14.98 4.64
CA ALA A 369 -10.79 -14.88 6.00
C ALA A 369 -10.89 -13.41 6.41
N VAL A 370 -12.08 -12.97 6.85
CA VAL A 370 -12.26 -11.61 7.39
C VAL A 370 -11.58 -11.54 8.76
N PRO A 371 -10.65 -10.59 9.00
CA PRO A 371 -10.05 -10.41 10.31
C PRO A 371 -11.13 -10.19 11.39
N GLU A 372 -10.92 -10.70 12.61
CA GLU A 372 -11.87 -10.59 13.71
C GLU A 372 -12.18 -9.12 14.06
N SER A 373 -11.19 -8.24 13.92
CA SER A 373 -11.31 -6.80 14.11
C SER A 373 -12.05 -6.05 12.99
N TYR A 374 -12.37 -6.74 11.90
CA TYR A 374 -13.02 -6.12 10.75
C TYR A 374 -14.54 -6.23 10.87
N ASP A 375 -15.22 -5.15 11.17
CA ASP A 375 -16.65 -5.10 11.48
C ASP A 375 -17.58 -5.13 10.27
N ARG A 376 -17.11 -4.75 9.07
CA ARG A 376 -17.89 -4.81 7.84
C ARG A 376 -17.92 -6.21 7.24
N LYS A 377 -19.02 -6.55 6.61
CA LYS A 377 -19.24 -7.89 6.03
C LYS A 377 -18.85 -7.91 4.56
N ILE A 378 -18.16 -8.95 4.15
CA ILE A 378 -17.79 -9.20 2.76
C ILE A 378 -18.76 -10.23 2.16
N MET A 379 -19.29 -9.91 1.00
CA MET A 379 -20.18 -10.75 0.23
C MET A 379 -19.59 -11.01 -1.16
N ASP A 380 -19.39 -12.27 -1.51
CA ASP A 380 -18.99 -12.68 -2.84
C ASP A 380 -20.19 -12.82 -3.76
N ILE A 381 -20.18 -12.14 -4.89
CA ILE A 381 -21.09 -12.32 -6.02
C ILE A 381 -20.40 -13.28 -6.99
N VAL A 382 -20.71 -14.56 -6.87
CA VAL A 382 -20.15 -15.60 -7.75
C VAL A 382 -20.92 -15.61 -9.07
N THR A 383 -20.22 -15.40 -10.17
CA THR A 383 -20.80 -15.38 -11.52
C THR A 383 -20.19 -16.44 -12.42
N ASN A 384 -20.81 -16.69 -13.58
CA ASN A 384 -20.23 -17.54 -14.62
C ASN A 384 -19.01 -16.92 -15.31
N MET A 385 -18.60 -15.67 -14.94
CA MET A 385 -17.42 -14.98 -15.46
C MET A 385 -16.34 -14.78 -14.40
N GLY A 386 -16.57 -15.22 -13.17
CA GLY A 386 -15.68 -15.04 -12.01
C GLY A 386 -16.42 -14.49 -10.79
N THR A 387 -15.68 -14.16 -9.75
CA THR A 387 -16.23 -13.67 -8.48
C THR A 387 -15.92 -12.19 -8.29
N ILE A 388 -16.93 -11.42 -7.87
CA ILE A 388 -16.79 -10.04 -7.42
C ILE A 388 -17.03 -10.02 -5.92
N SER A 389 -16.07 -9.57 -5.12
CA SER A 389 -16.22 -9.42 -3.68
C SER A 389 -16.65 -8.00 -3.34
N VAL A 390 -17.68 -7.88 -2.52
CA VAL A 390 -18.30 -6.61 -2.12
C VAL A 390 -18.24 -6.46 -0.62
N GLU A 391 -17.70 -5.35 -0.15
CA GLU A 391 -17.83 -4.90 1.25
C GLU A 391 -19.19 -4.24 1.44
N LEU A 392 -19.94 -4.63 2.47
CA LEU A 392 -21.24 -4.06 2.81
C LEU A 392 -21.09 -3.04 3.94
N TYR A 393 -21.63 -1.84 3.77
CA TYR A 393 -21.50 -0.74 4.72
C TYR A 393 -22.41 -0.90 5.95
N ASN A 394 -21.82 -0.75 7.13
CA ASN A 394 -22.56 -0.81 8.40
C ASN A 394 -23.49 0.40 8.60
N GLU A 395 -23.15 1.51 7.98
CA GLU A 395 -23.88 2.78 8.03
C GLU A 395 -25.19 2.75 7.23
N THR A 396 -25.37 1.73 6.41
CA THR A 396 -26.62 1.46 5.68
C THR A 396 -27.21 0.10 6.08
N PRO A 397 -27.57 -0.08 7.38
CA PRO A 397 -27.89 -1.38 7.94
C PRO A 397 -29.10 -2.07 7.33
N LYS A 398 -30.12 -1.31 6.89
CA LYS A 398 -31.30 -1.92 6.24
C LYS A 398 -30.94 -2.59 4.92
N HIS A 399 -30.11 -1.93 4.09
CA HIS A 399 -29.62 -2.50 2.85
C HIS A 399 -28.65 -3.64 3.10
N ARG A 400 -27.63 -3.43 3.96
CA ARG A 400 -26.68 -4.46 4.35
C ARG A 400 -27.39 -5.76 4.78
N ASP A 401 -28.33 -5.64 5.74
CA ASP A 401 -29.00 -6.80 6.33
C ASP A 401 -29.92 -7.50 5.31
N ALA A 402 -30.56 -6.75 4.39
CA ALA A 402 -31.36 -7.31 3.32
C ALA A 402 -30.51 -8.17 2.36
N TYR A 403 -29.32 -7.71 1.98
CA TYR A 403 -28.43 -8.49 1.09
C TYR A 403 -27.77 -9.66 1.83
N ILE A 404 -27.44 -9.53 3.10
CA ILE A 404 -27.01 -10.65 3.95
C ILE A 404 -28.11 -11.72 4.03
N ALA A 405 -29.36 -11.31 4.25
CA ALA A 405 -30.50 -12.24 4.25
C ALA A 405 -30.71 -12.90 2.90
N SER A 406 -30.56 -12.15 1.79
CA SER A 406 -30.61 -12.68 0.43
C SER A 406 -29.53 -13.72 0.16
N ALA A 407 -28.29 -13.48 0.60
CA ALA A 407 -27.19 -14.41 0.47
C ALA A 407 -27.48 -15.72 1.25
N LYS A 408 -27.92 -15.61 2.51
CA LYS A 408 -28.27 -16.75 3.36
C LYS A 408 -29.43 -17.58 2.80
N ALA A 409 -30.45 -16.92 2.27
CA ALA A 409 -31.64 -17.58 1.70
C ALA A 409 -31.46 -18.03 0.24
N GLY A 410 -30.38 -17.62 -0.43
CA GLY A 410 -30.14 -17.90 -1.85
C GLY A 410 -31.15 -17.24 -2.80
N THR A 411 -31.81 -16.16 -2.39
CA THR A 411 -32.93 -15.56 -3.17
C THR A 411 -32.50 -14.93 -4.49
N LEU A 412 -31.23 -14.54 -4.61
CA LEU A 412 -30.65 -14.00 -5.84
C LEU A 412 -29.82 -15.03 -6.63
N ASN A 413 -29.73 -16.27 -6.15
CA ASN A 413 -29.03 -17.33 -6.87
C ASN A 413 -29.76 -17.67 -8.17
N GLY A 414 -28.99 -17.87 -9.25
CA GLY A 414 -29.53 -18.13 -10.58
C GLY A 414 -30.11 -16.91 -11.31
N THR A 415 -30.10 -15.72 -10.69
CA THR A 415 -30.44 -14.46 -11.37
C THR A 415 -29.30 -14.02 -12.29
N GLN A 416 -29.40 -12.87 -12.94
CA GLN A 416 -28.41 -12.42 -13.91
C GLN A 416 -28.16 -10.92 -13.78
N PHE A 417 -27.04 -10.47 -14.34
CA PHE A 417 -26.87 -9.07 -14.72
C PHE A 417 -27.71 -8.84 -15.97
N HIS A 418 -28.88 -8.26 -15.79
CA HIS A 418 -29.90 -8.12 -16.82
C HIS A 418 -29.81 -6.80 -17.61
N ARG A 419 -28.95 -5.87 -17.17
CA ARG A 419 -28.68 -4.60 -17.84
C ARG A 419 -27.21 -4.23 -17.67
N VAL A 420 -26.52 -3.95 -18.79
CA VAL A 420 -25.11 -3.60 -18.81
C VAL A 420 -24.90 -2.38 -19.70
N ILE A 421 -24.45 -1.28 -19.12
CA ILE A 421 -24.06 -0.07 -19.86
C ILE A 421 -22.56 0.14 -19.66
N LYS A 422 -21.79 -0.09 -20.72
CA LYS A 422 -20.33 -0.19 -20.74
C LYS A 422 -19.59 0.90 -19.94
N ASN A 423 -20.00 2.15 -20.08
CA ASN A 423 -19.35 3.30 -19.44
C ASN A 423 -20.19 3.90 -18.31
N PHE A 424 -21.06 3.11 -17.70
CA PHE A 424 -21.90 3.58 -16.61
C PHE A 424 -22.02 2.55 -15.48
N MET A 425 -22.70 1.41 -15.70
CA MET A 425 -22.93 0.43 -14.63
C MET A 425 -23.28 -0.96 -15.16
N ILE A 426 -23.20 -1.96 -14.29
CA ILE A 426 -23.85 -3.27 -14.47
C ILE A 426 -24.95 -3.43 -13.42
N GLN A 427 -26.15 -3.81 -13.83
CA GLN A 427 -27.31 -3.99 -12.94
C GLN A 427 -27.73 -5.45 -12.92
N GLY A 428 -27.85 -6.00 -11.71
CA GLY A 428 -28.17 -7.41 -11.49
C GLY A 428 -29.26 -7.63 -10.45
N GLY A 429 -29.62 -8.90 -10.28
CA GLY A 429 -30.63 -9.35 -9.35
C GLY A 429 -31.95 -9.72 -10.01
N LYS A 430 -33.00 -9.87 -9.20
CA LYS A 430 -34.32 -10.32 -9.65
C LYS A 430 -35.14 -9.17 -10.24
N THR A 431 -35.59 -9.32 -11.47
CA THR A 431 -36.51 -8.37 -12.11
C THR A 431 -37.94 -8.53 -11.58
N GLY A 432 -38.74 -7.46 -11.68
CA GLY A 432 -40.13 -7.45 -11.20
C GLY A 432 -40.32 -6.83 -9.82
N ASP A 433 -41.53 -6.95 -9.28
CA ASP A 433 -41.86 -6.39 -7.97
C ASP A 433 -41.20 -7.15 -6.84
N GLY A 434 -40.65 -6.41 -5.89
CA GLY A 434 -39.97 -6.92 -4.70
C GLY A 434 -40.24 -6.01 -3.48
N ALA A 435 -39.86 -6.51 -2.31
CA ALA A 435 -39.88 -5.71 -1.11
C ALA A 435 -39.06 -4.43 -1.31
N THR A 436 -39.53 -3.33 -0.72
CA THR A 436 -38.81 -2.06 -0.73
C THR A 436 -38.07 -1.83 0.58
N ILE A 437 -36.96 -1.14 0.51
CA ILE A 437 -36.15 -0.69 1.65
C ILE A 437 -36.21 0.83 1.68
N ASP A 438 -36.43 1.42 2.85
CA ASP A 438 -36.34 2.88 3.02
C ASP A 438 -34.92 3.35 2.66
N ALA A 439 -34.82 4.51 2.03
CA ALA A 439 -33.55 5.07 1.64
C ALA A 439 -32.61 5.30 2.84
N GLU A 440 -31.32 4.99 2.63
CA GLU A 440 -30.22 5.23 3.56
C GLU A 440 -29.10 5.99 2.82
N ILE A 441 -29.44 7.19 2.34
CA ILE A 441 -28.55 8.01 1.51
C ILE A 441 -27.56 8.76 2.43
N MET A 442 -26.28 8.40 2.34
CA MET A 442 -25.22 8.89 3.22
C MET A 442 -24.22 9.83 2.51
N TYR A 443 -24.69 10.54 1.46
CA TYR A 443 -23.85 11.55 0.80
C TYR A 443 -23.50 12.70 1.77
N PRO A 444 -22.26 13.24 1.79
CA PRO A 444 -21.11 12.91 0.93
C PRO A 444 -20.22 11.74 1.44
N ARG A 445 -20.57 11.08 2.51
CA ARG A 445 -19.76 9.97 3.07
C ARG A 445 -19.64 8.80 2.09
N PHE A 446 -20.74 8.44 1.42
CA PHE A 446 -20.77 7.44 0.36
C PHE A 446 -21.38 8.05 -0.91
N TRP A 447 -20.71 7.87 -2.03
CA TRP A 447 -21.12 8.39 -3.33
C TRP A 447 -20.89 7.33 -4.43
N HIS A 448 -21.39 7.60 -5.62
CA HIS A 448 -21.29 6.69 -6.78
C HIS A 448 -19.92 6.81 -7.45
N LYS A 449 -18.89 6.31 -6.82
CA LYS A 449 -17.55 6.14 -7.38
C LYS A 449 -17.42 4.82 -8.15
N ARG A 450 -16.31 4.63 -8.86
CA ARG A 450 -16.00 3.33 -9.48
C ARG A 450 -16.05 2.22 -8.43
N GLY A 451 -16.77 1.14 -8.75
CA GLY A 451 -16.94 0.00 -7.84
C GLY A 451 -18.01 0.20 -6.76
N ALA A 452 -18.61 1.37 -6.61
CA ALA A 452 -19.73 1.57 -5.69
C ALA A 452 -20.88 0.63 -6.02
N VAL A 453 -21.43 -0.03 -4.98
CA VAL A 453 -22.61 -0.92 -5.08
C VAL A 453 -23.81 -0.21 -4.49
N ALA A 454 -24.79 0.02 -5.33
CA ALA A 454 -25.99 0.77 -4.97
C ALA A 454 -27.27 0.01 -5.29
N ALA A 455 -28.33 0.32 -4.55
CA ALA A 455 -29.61 -0.34 -4.73
C ALA A 455 -30.45 0.34 -5.82
N ALA A 456 -31.00 -0.47 -6.75
CA ALA A 456 -31.89 0.02 -7.77
C ALA A 456 -33.26 0.45 -7.18
N ARG A 457 -33.93 1.38 -7.82
CA ARG A 457 -35.25 1.90 -7.40
C ARG A 457 -36.11 2.35 -8.58
N GLU A 458 -37.38 2.60 -8.31
CA GLU A 458 -38.29 3.27 -9.25
C GLU A 458 -37.89 4.74 -9.42
N GLY A 459 -38.26 5.31 -10.57
CA GLY A 459 -38.06 6.74 -10.86
C GLY A 459 -38.85 7.68 -9.92
N ASP A 460 -38.36 8.91 -9.78
CA ASP A 460 -38.81 9.90 -8.79
C ASP A 460 -40.31 10.17 -8.80
N GLU A 461 -40.94 10.17 -9.99
CA GLU A 461 -42.38 10.37 -10.11
C GLU A 461 -43.21 9.30 -9.37
N LYS A 462 -42.73 8.07 -9.38
CA LYS A 462 -43.40 6.93 -8.72
C LYS A 462 -42.89 6.67 -7.30
N ASN A 463 -41.74 7.24 -6.96
CA ASN A 463 -41.03 6.95 -5.72
C ASN A 463 -40.35 8.21 -5.16
N PRO A 464 -41.12 9.19 -4.70
CA PRO A 464 -40.58 10.45 -4.20
C PRO A 464 -39.80 10.31 -2.89
N THR A 465 -39.89 9.16 -2.23
CA THR A 465 -39.16 8.85 -0.98
C THR A 465 -37.87 8.07 -1.22
N TYR A 466 -37.49 7.86 -2.47
CA TYR A 466 -36.27 7.17 -2.88
C TYR A 466 -36.08 5.74 -2.31
N LYS A 467 -37.17 5.04 -1.99
CA LYS A 467 -37.12 3.66 -1.52
C LYS A 467 -36.45 2.75 -2.53
N SER A 468 -35.55 1.93 -2.07
CA SER A 468 -34.82 0.97 -2.90
C SER A 468 -35.56 -0.35 -3.05
N ARG A 469 -35.28 -1.10 -4.11
CA ARG A 469 -35.70 -2.50 -4.24
C ARG A 469 -34.72 -3.42 -3.52
N ALA A 470 -35.23 -4.31 -2.67
CA ALA A 470 -34.39 -5.22 -1.87
C ALA A 470 -33.70 -6.33 -2.71
N ASN A 471 -34.07 -6.49 -3.97
CA ASN A 471 -33.65 -7.61 -4.82
C ASN A 471 -32.91 -7.20 -6.09
N GLN A 472 -32.59 -5.90 -6.24
CA GLN A 472 -31.87 -5.37 -7.40
C GLN A 472 -30.79 -4.38 -6.97
N PHE A 473 -29.60 -4.57 -7.50
CA PHE A 473 -28.46 -3.70 -7.26
C PHE A 473 -27.73 -3.39 -8.58
N TYR A 474 -26.88 -2.38 -8.53
CA TYR A 474 -25.96 -2.07 -9.63
C TYR A 474 -24.58 -1.74 -9.08
N ILE A 475 -23.57 -1.95 -9.92
CA ILE A 475 -22.16 -1.62 -9.64
C ILE A 475 -21.73 -0.57 -10.66
N VAL A 476 -21.18 0.53 -10.18
CA VAL A 476 -20.85 1.71 -11.00
C VAL A 476 -19.47 1.55 -11.64
N TRP A 477 -19.35 1.98 -12.90
CA TRP A 477 -18.09 1.96 -13.64
C TRP A 477 -17.17 3.12 -13.30
N ASP A 478 -17.72 4.32 -13.18
CA ASP A 478 -17.00 5.57 -12.95
C ASP A 478 -17.88 6.51 -12.14
N ASN A 479 -17.36 7.67 -11.76
CA ASN A 479 -18.11 8.64 -10.98
C ASN A 479 -19.46 8.99 -11.64
N ALA A 480 -20.53 8.64 -10.95
CA ALA A 480 -21.90 8.88 -11.38
C ALA A 480 -22.62 9.87 -10.45
N SER A 481 -22.04 11.07 -10.30
CA SER A 481 -22.50 12.11 -9.37
C SER A 481 -23.96 12.52 -9.52
N HIS A 482 -24.56 12.29 -10.71
CA HIS A 482 -25.97 12.53 -10.96
C HIS A 482 -26.91 11.58 -10.18
N LEU A 483 -26.40 10.48 -9.63
CA LEU A 483 -27.13 9.54 -8.77
C LEU A 483 -26.96 9.86 -7.27
N ASP A 484 -25.96 10.66 -6.91
CA ASP A 484 -25.71 11.04 -5.53
C ASP A 484 -26.94 11.77 -4.95
N LYS A 485 -27.17 11.60 -3.66
CA LYS A 485 -28.35 12.15 -2.94
C LYS A 485 -29.71 11.55 -3.31
N THR A 486 -29.79 10.64 -4.29
CA THR A 486 -31.05 10.04 -4.76
C THR A 486 -31.07 8.52 -4.75
N TYR A 487 -29.91 7.86 -4.65
CA TYR A 487 -29.78 6.41 -4.51
C TYR A 487 -28.94 6.04 -3.29
N THR A 488 -29.25 4.91 -2.66
CA THR A 488 -28.47 4.39 -1.54
C THR A 488 -27.28 3.59 -2.06
N VAL A 489 -26.07 4.07 -1.79
CA VAL A 489 -24.84 3.30 -1.90
C VAL A 489 -24.67 2.53 -0.60
N PHE A 490 -24.60 1.19 -0.66
CA PHE A 490 -24.59 0.34 0.52
C PHE A 490 -23.37 -0.58 0.60
N GLY A 491 -22.45 -0.46 -0.34
CA GLY A 491 -21.22 -1.23 -0.37
C GLY A 491 -20.31 -0.83 -1.53
N GLU A 492 -19.22 -1.52 -1.67
CA GLU A 492 -18.27 -1.33 -2.75
C GLU A 492 -17.52 -2.61 -3.11
N VAL A 493 -17.02 -2.67 -4.35
CA VAL A 493 -16.19 -3.77 -4.82
C VAL A 493 -14.81 -3.66 -4.19
N VAL A 494 -14.40 -4.70 -3.47
CA VAL A 494 -13.09 -4.81 -2.81
C VAL A 494 -12.23 -5.94 -3.40
N GLY A 495 -12.79 -6.73 -4.33
CA GLY A 495 -12.06 -7.76 -5.06
C GLY A 495 -12.80 -8.15 -6.34
N GLY A 496 -12.07 -8.67 -7.35
CA GLY A 496 -12.67 -9.06 -8.63
C GLY A 496 -13.05 -7.90 -9.54
N MET A 497 -12.38 -6.76 -9.45
CA MET A 497 -12.60 -5.63 -10.33
C MET A 497 -12.33 -5.97 -11.81
N ASP A 498 -11.41 -6.89 -12.08
CA ASP A 498 -11.16 -7.42 -13.42
C ASP A 498 -12.36 -8.22 -13.96
N VAL A 499 -13.09 -8.93 -13.07
CA VAL A 499 -14.33 -9.65 -13.42
C VAL A 499 -15.44 -8.63 -13.74
N PHE A 500 -15.57 -7.59 -12.93
CA PHE A 500 -16.47 -6.47 -13.20
C PHE A 500 -16.17 -5.85 -14.57
N ASP A 501 -14.90 -5.58 -14.89
CA ASP A 501 -14.48 -5.02 -16.18
C ASP A 501 -14.75 -5.95 -17.37
N LYS A 502 -14.67 -7.25 -17.19
CA LYS A 502 -15.07 -8.24 -18.20
C LYS A 502 -16.59 -8.21 -18.42
N ILE A 503 -17.38 -8.16 -17.34
CA ILE A 503 -18.85 -8.14 -17.42
C ILE A 503 -19.34 -6.88 -18.12
N ARG A 504 -18.85 -5.69 -17.79
CA ARG A 504 -19.29 -4.44 -18.41
C ARG A 504 -18.96 -4.31 -19.91
N GLN A 505 -18.09 -5.17 -20.44
CA GLN A 505 -17.69 -5.19 -21.84
C GLN A 505 -18.42 -6.22 -22.68
N VAL A 506 -19.34 -7.01 -22.10
CA VAL A 506 -20.09 -7.99 -22.86
C VAL A 506 -20.97 -7.30 -23.92
N PRO A 507 -21.17 -7.92 -25.10
CA PRO A 507 -22.12 -7.42 -26.09
C PRO A 507 -23.54 -7.39 -25.53
N VAL A 508 -24.26 -6.31 -25.81
CA VAL A 508 -25.62 -6.07 -25.33
C VAL A 508 -26.59 -5.84 -26.47
N ASP A 509 -27.87 -6.14 -26.25
CA ASP A 509 -28.99 -5.80 -27.13
C ASP A 509 -29.62 -4.50 -26.65
N HIS A 510 -29.32 -3.42 -27.34
CA HIS A 510 -29.88 -2.07 -27.04
C HIS A 510 -31.39 -1.99 -27.23
N ALA A 511 -31.96 -2.81 -28.12
CA ALA A 511 -33.41 -2.85 -28.33
C ALA A 511 -34.16 -3.50 -27.15
N GLN A 512 -33.46 -4.30 -26.37
CA GLN A 512 -33.98 -4.93 -25.15
C GLN A 512 -33.48 -4.28 -23.86
N GLY A 513 -33.12 -2.98 -23.91
CA GLY A 513 -32.74 -2.21 -22.73
C GLY A 513 -31.35 -2.56 -22.19
N ASP A 514 -30.37 -2.71 -23.07
CA ASP A 514 -28.98 -3.02 -22.79
C ASP A 514 -28.76 -4.39 -22.10
N LYS A 515 -29.63 -5.35 -22.45
CA LYS A 515 -29.50 -6.71 -21.93
C LYS A 515 -28.31 -7.44 -22.57
N PRO A 516 -27.44 -8.13 -21.80
CA PRO A 516 -26.39 -8.96 -22.36
C PRO A 516 -26.91 -10.01 -23.36
N ILE A 517 -26.26 -10.11 -24.52
CA ILE A 517 -26.62 -11.11 -25.56
C ILE A 517 -26.36 -12.52 -25.03
N SER A 518 -25.23 -12.70 -24.33
CA SER A 518 -24.95 -13.95 -23.60
C SER A 518 -25.24 -13.71 -22.12
N GLU A 519 -25.93 -14.67 -21.49
CA GLU A 519 -26.29 -14.53 -20.07
C GLU A 519 -25.08 -14.39 -19.17
N VAL A 520 -25.05 -13.34 -18.37
CA VAL A 520 -24.13 -13.16 -17.24
C VAL A 520 -24.89 -13.56 -15.97
N LYS A 521 -24.69 -14.81 -15.53
CA LYS A 521 -25.41 -15.39 -14.39
C LYS A 521 -24.77 -15.06 -13.06
N ILE A 522 -25.58 -14.68 -12.08
CA ILE A 522 -25.23 -14.69 -10.66
C ILE A 522 -25.50 -16.10 -10.15
N ILE A 523 -24.45 -16.90 -9.96
CA ILE A 523 -24.56 -18.30 -9.52
C ILE A 523 -25.01 -18.32 -8.07
N SER A 524 -24.36 -17.51 -7.22
CA SER A 524 -24.70 -17.40 -5.80
C SER A 524 -24.16 -16.12 -5.18
N LEU A 525 -24.75 -15.72 -4.06
CA LEU A 525 -24.18 -14.76 -3.12
C LEU A 525 -23.66 -15.55 -1.91
N ILE A 526 -22.41 -15.31 -1.51
CA ILE A 526 -21.77 -16.03 -0.41
C ILE A 526 -21.19 -15.03 0.58
N MET A 527 -21.58 -15.13 1.85
CA MET A 527 -20.95 -14.34 2.91
C MET A 527 -19.61 -14.96 3.29
N LYS A 528 -18.54 -14.16 3.27
CA LYS A 528 -17.24 -14.57 3.80
C LYS A 528 -17.29 -14.62 5.33
N LYS A 529 -16.55 -15.59 5.89
CA LYS A 529 -16.43 -15.79 7.34
C LYS A 529 -15.39 -14.85 7.94
#